data_24b49224e4af27f31449eb8cd71ca3c6
#
_entry.id   24b49224e4af27f31449eb8cd71ca3c6
#
_cell.length_a   1.000
_cell.length_b   1.000
_cell.length_c   1.000
_cell.angle_alpha   90.00
_cell.angle_beta   90.00
_cell.angle_gamma   90.00
#
_symmetry.space_group_name_H-M   'P 1'
#
loop_
_entity.id
_entity.type
_entity.pdbx_description
1 polymer ?
#
loop_
_entity_poly.entity_id
_entity_poly.type
_entity_poly.pdbx_seq_one_letter_code
_entity_poly.pdbx_strand_id
1 'polypeptide(L)'
;MIKIDHLSKKYNDNVVLDDISLEIKQGDVVGIIGPSGTGKSTLLRCVNRLETPEKGTVTIGDKVIGLSERKPKELLYLRQNTGMVFQRFNLFEKKTALENVMEGLIVVKKMKKDEARAIALEELKLVGMEKWANHYPKHMLSLIHISEPTRLDVIS
;
A
#
# COMPACT_ATOMS: atom_id res chain seq x y z
N MET A 1 15.34 1.80 -7.92
CA MET A 1 16.04 1.58 -6.64
C MET A 1 15.33 2.34 -5.55
N ILE A 2 15.12 1.71 -4.41
CA ILE A 2 14.63 2.36 -3.18
C ILE A 2 15.70 2.17 -2.12
N LYS A 3 16.10 3.25 -1.45
CA LYS A 3 17.04 3.18 -0.34
C LYS A 3 16.42 3.85 0.88
N ILE A 4 16.51 3.21 2.01
CA ILE A 4 16.10 3.71 3.32
C ILE A 4 17.36 3.92 4.12
N ASP A 5 17.56 5.10 4.70
CA ASP A 5 18.74 5.41 5.50
C ASP A 5 18.31 5.92 6.88
N HIS A 6 18.88 5.30 7.91
CA HIS A 6 18.79 5.73 9.31
C HIS A 6 17.37 5.96 9.83
N LEU A 7 16.43 5.09 9.43
CA LEU A 7 15.03 5.19 9.82
C LEU A 7 14.84 4.76 11.28
N SER A 8 14.32 5.66 12.09
CA SER A 8 14.00 5.38 13.48
C SER A 8 12.59 5.82 13.82
N LYS A 9 11.87 4.98 14.58
CA LYS A 9 10.50 5.23 15.04
C LYS A 9 10.30 4.79 16.47
N LYS A 10 9.73 5.68 17.27
CA LYS A 10 9.30 5.37 18.64
C LYS A 10 7.84 5.76 18.84
N TYR A 11 7.19 5.10 19.78
CA TYR A 11 5.89 5.46 20.33
C TYR A 11 6.06 5.68 21.81
N ASN A 12 5.90 6.91 22.26
CA ASN A 12 6.28 7.36 23.60
C ASN A 12 7.76 7.00 23.86
N ASP A 13 8.04 6.22 24.88
CA ASP A 13 9.39 5.76 25.23
C ASP A 13 9.79 4.42 24.59
N ASN A 14 8.88 3.77 23.87
CA ASN A 14 9.15 2.49 23.25
C ASN A 14 9.72 2.67 21.82
N VAL A 15 10.99 2.29 21.64
CA VAL A 15 11.65 2.27 20.32
C VAL A 15 11.17 1.05 19.54
N VAL A 16 10.55 1.28 18.40
CA VAL A 16 10.00 0.23 17.52
C VAL A 16 10.89 0.00 16.30
N LEU A 17 11.49 1.05 15.76
CA LEU A 17 12.49 0.97 14.70
C LEU A 17 13.72 1.73 15.18
N ASP A 18 14.87 1.08 15.18
CA ASP A 18 16.13 1.65 15.63
C ASP A 18 17.15 1.61 14.49
N ASP A 19 17.40 2.77 13.92
CA ASP A 19 18.45 3.02 12.91
C ASP A 19 18.44 2.07 11.70
N ILE A 20 17.26 1.80 11.16
CA ILE A 20 17.07 0.84 10.06
C ILE A 20 17.57 1.45 8.74
N SER A 21 18.49 0.75 8.08
CA SER A 21 18.97 1.08 6.74
C SER A 21 18.81 -0.14 5.82
N LEU A 22 18.30 0.08 4.62
CA LEU A 22 17.97 -0.98 3.67
C LEU A 22 18.03 -0.44 2.24
N GLU A 23 18.61 -1.20 1.33
CA GLU A 23 18.60 -0.91 -0.11
C GLU A 23 17.86 -2.01 -0.86
N ILE A 24 16.97 -1.60 -1.77
CA ILE A 24 16.14 -2.48 -2.61
C ILE A 24 16.38 -2.08 -4.06
N LYS A 25 16.89 -2.99 -4.85
CA LYS A 25 17.13 -2.75 -6.27
C LYS A 25 15.86 -2.94 -7.08
N GLN A 26 15.86 -2.48 -8.30
CA GLN A 26 14.74 -2.70 -9.22
C GLN A 26 14.61 -4.19 -9.54
N GLY A 27 13.40 -4.71 -9.37
CA GLY A 27 13.08 -6.13 -9.58
C GLY A 27 13.23 -6.99 -8.32
N ASP A 28 13.80 -6.47 -7.24
CA ASP A 28 13.89 -7.22 -5.99
C ASP A 28 12.53 -7.44 -5.33
N VAL A 29 12.39 -8.59 -4.69
CA VAL A 29 11.29 -8.92 -3.77
C VAL A 29 11.89 -9.13 -2.38
N VAL A 30 11.55 -8.26 -1.44
CA VAL A 30 12.07 -8.29 -0.07
C VAL A 30 11.00 -8.74 0.91
N GLY A 31 11.28 -9.83 1.65
CA GLY A 31 10.44 -10.32 2.73
C GLY A 31 10.89 -9.81 4.10
N ILE A 32 9.99 -9.24 4.88
CA ILE A 32 10.24 -8.82 6.27
C ILE A 32 9.60 -9.86 7.20
N ILE A 33 10.44 -10.60 7.95
CA ILE A 33 10.02 -11.71 8.79
C ILE A 33 10.22 -11.32 10.27
N GLY A 34 9.39 -11.82 11.15
CA GLY A 34 9.50 -11.63 12.59
C GLY A 34 8.16 -11.78 13.31
N PRO A 35 8.15 -11.90 14.65
CA PRO A 35 6.94 -12.02 15.45
C PRO A 35 5.95 -10.86 15.26
N SER A 36 4.71 -11.05 15.71
CA SER A 36 3.73 -9.96 15.73
C SER A 36 4.20 -8.83 16.67
N GLY A 37 3.95 -7.58 16.31
CA GLY A 37 4.32 -6.42 17.13
C GLY A 37 5.76 -5.91 16.98
N THR A 38 6.62 -6.55 16.19
CA THR A 38 8.04 -6.16 16.01
C THR A 38 8.28 -4.95 15.06
N GLY A 39 7.24 -4.22 14.68
CA GLY A 39 7.42 -3.01 13.86
C GLY A 39 7.41 -3.21 12.34
N LYS A 40 7.19 -4.42 11.81
CA LYS A 40 7.16 -4.67 10.36
C LYS A 40 6.20 -3.75 9.59
N SER A 41 4.96 -3.66 10.05
CA SER A 41 3.96 -2.76 9.46
C SER A 41 4.28 -1.29 9.69
N THR A 42 4.92 -0.97 10.81
CA THR A 42 5.39 0.38 11.14
C THR A 42 6.47 0.81 10.15
N LEU A 43 7.43 -0.07 9.82
CA LEU A 43 8.45 0.20 8.82
C LEU A 43 7.82 0.57 7.47
N LEU A 44 6.91 -0.25 6.94
CA LEU A 44 6.21 0.03 5.68
C LEU A 44 5.42 1.34 5.72
N ARG A 45 4.75 1.63 6.83
CA ARG A 45 4.00 2.88 7.00
C ARG A 45 4.91 4.11 7.11
N CYS A 46 6.08 3.97 7.70
CA CYS A 46 7.07 5.04 7.74
C CYS A 46 7.66 5.33 6.35
N VAL A 47 7.95 4.28 5.58
CA VAL A 47 8.53 4.42 4.23
C VAL A 47 7.61 5.21 3.30
N ASN A 48 6.29 4.99 3.34
CA ASN A 48 5.34 5.77 2.53
C ASN A 48 4.71 6.95 3.27
N ARG A 49 5.24 7.26 4.46
CA ARG A 49 4.82 8.44 5.25
C ARG A 49 3.35 8.42 5.68
N LEU A 50 2.77 7.25 5.89
CA LEU A 50 1.51 7.08 6.63
C LEU A 50 1.73 7.26 8.14
N GLU A 51 2.91 6.88 8.61
CA GLU A 51 3.44 7.17 9.95
C GLU A 51 4.65 8.10 9.83
N THR A 52 4.78 9.04 10.75
CA THR A 52 5.92 9.95 10.79
C THR A 52 7.00 9.35 11.68
N PRO A 53 8.18 8.99 11.13
CA PRO A 53 9.32 8.60 11.96
C PRO A 53 9.98 9.83 12.59
N GLU A 54 10.79 9.62 13.61
CA GLU A 54 11.57 10.69 14.27
C GLU A 54 12.73 11.14 13.39
N LYS A 55 13.34 10.22 12.64
CA LYS A 55 14.41 10.50 11.70
C LYS A 55 14.44 9.46 10.59
N GLY A 56 15.20 9.75 9.55
CA GLY A 56 15.42 8.88 8.40
C GLY A 56 15.08 9.55 7.08
N THR A 57 15.64 8.99 6.02
CA THR A 57 15.36 9.39 4.64
C THR A 57 14.96 8.19 3.82
N VAL A 58 14.20 8.44 2.75
CA VAL A 58 13.96 7.46 1.69
C VAL A 58 14.39 8.06 0.36
N THR A 59 15.14 7.28 -0.41
CA THR A 59 15.52 7.63 -1.78
C THR A 59 14.70 6.80 -2.75
N ILE A 60 14.06 7.45 -3.72
CA ILE A 60 13.32 6.80 -4.81
C ILE A 60 13.85 7.33 -6.14
N GLY A 61 14.45 6.45 -6.93
CA GLY A 61 15.23 6.87 -8.11
C GLY A 61 16.41 7.73 -7.68
N ASP A 62 16.42 8.99 -8.11
CA ASP A 62 17.47 9.96 -7.78
C ASP A 62 17.03 10.97 -6.71
N LYS A 63 15.83 10.83 -6.16
CA LYS A 63 15.27 11.79 -5.22
C LYS A 63 15.34 11.30 -3.79
N VAL A 64 16.04 12.06 -2.95
CA VAL A 64 16.12 11.85 -1.50
C VAL A 64 15.01 12.65 -0.81
N ILE A 65 14.26 12.02 0.07
CA ILE A 65 13.11 12.58 0.79
C ILE A 65 13.32 12.38 2.29
N GLY A 66 13.32 13.48 3.04
CA GLY A 66 13.32 13.45 4.49
C GLY A 66 11.99 12.95 5.06
N LEU A 67 12.03 11.92 5.89
CA LEU A 67 10.82 11.30 6.42
C LEU A 67 10.26 11.99 7.67
N SER A 68 11.07 12.73 8.42
CA SER A 68 10.64 13.50 9.60
C SER A 68 9.99 14.82 9.26
N GLU A 69 10.35 15.43 8.13
CA GLU A 69 9.89 16.75 7.72
C GLU A 69 8.57 16.70 6.96
N ARG A 70 7.74 17.76 7.15
CA ARG A 70 6.49 17.92 6.39
C ARG A 70 6.71 18.85 5.20
N LYS A 71 7.20 18.29 4.10
CA LYS A 71 7.29 18.98 2.82
C LYS A 71 6.21 18.48 1.86
N PRO A 72 5.12 19.21 1.62
CA PRO A 72 3.96 18.72 0.87
C PRO A 72 4.31 18.17 -0.53
N LYS A 73 5.23 18.84 -1.24
CA LYS A 73 5.66 18.42 -2.59
C LYS A 73 6.43 17.08 -2.57
N GLU A 74 7.29 16.90 -1.58
CA GLU A 74 8.04 15.64 -1.41
C GLU A 74 7.12 14.49 -0.99
N LEU A 75 6.17 14.76 -0.10
CA LEU A 75 5.17 13.80 0.32
C LEU A 75 4.26 13.37 -0.83
N LEU A 76 3.86 14.31 -1.68
CA LEU A 76 3.08 14.01 -2.88
C LEU A 76 3.88 13.11 -3.84
N TYR A 77 5.14 13.46 -4.10
CA TYR A 77 6.03 12.65 -4.93
C TYR A 77 6.19 11.24 -4.37
N LEU A 78 6.45 11.10 -3.08
CA LEU A 78 6.59 9.81 -2.40
C LEU A 78 5.35 8.94 -2.63
N ARG A 79 4.16 9.47 -2.38
CA ARG A 79 2.90 8.74 -2.52
C ARG A 79 2.51 8.41 -3.96
N GLN A 80 2.94 9.22 -4.92
CA GLN A 80 2.73 8.94 -6.35
C GLN A 80 3.66 7.84 -6.88
N ASN A 81 4.80 7.63 -6.23
CA ASN A 81 5.82 6.65 -6.64
C ASN A 81 5.88 5.42 -5.72
N THR A 82 5.00 5.33 -4.72
CA THR A 82 4.87 4.15 -3.86
C THR A 82 3.42 3.71 -3.79
N GLY A 83 3.17 2.41 -4.00
CA GLY A 83 1.89 1.78 -3.73
C GLY A 83 1.95 1.02 -2.42
N MET A 84 0.86 1.03 -1.65
CA MET A 84 0.74 0.23 -0.44
C MET A 84 -0.53 -0.61 -0.51
N VAL A 85 -0.35 -1.93 -0.37
CA VAL A 85 -1.47 -2.86 -0.21
C VAL A 85 -1.65 -3.10 1.28
N PHE A 86 -2.85 -2.82 1.78
CA PHE A 86 -3.17 -2.96 3.19
C PHE A 86 -3.66 -4.36 3.52
N GLN A 87 -3.43 -4.80 4.74
CA GLN A 87 -3.92 -6.08 5.25
C GLN A 87 -5.46 -6.14 5.31
N ARG A 88 -6.10 -5.01 5.58
CA ARG A 88 -7.55 -4.83 5.39
C ARG A 88 -7.77 -4.17 4.03
N PHE A 89 -8.88 -4.47 3.41
CA PHE A 89 -9.17 -4.10 2.01
C PHE A 89 -9.12 -2.59 1.72
N ASN A 90 -9.33 -1.73 2.70
CA ASN A 90 -9.33 -0.25 2.59
C ASN A 90 -10.12 0.28 1.39
N LEU A 91 -11.25 -0.37 1.11
CA LEU A 91 -12.16 0.03 0.05
C LEU A 91 -13.17 1.06 0.57
N PHE A 92 -13.59 1.94 -0.31
CA PHE A 92 -14.72 2.83 -0.05
C PHE A 92 -16.01 2.03 -0.10
N GLU A 93 -16.61 1.78 1.05
CA GLU A 93 -17.78 0.90 1.19
C GLU A 93 -19.00 1.38 0.41
N LYS A 94 -19.12 2.70 0.20
CA LYS A 94 -20.21 3.35 -0.56
C LYS A 94 -19.92 3.50 -2.06
N LYS A 95 -18.86 2.89 -2.55
CA LYS A 95 -18.46 2.86 -3.96
C LYS A 95 -18.46 1.43 -4.46
N THR A 96 -18.83 1.23 -5.72
CA THR A 96 -18.74 -0.07 -6.38
C THR A 96 -17.27 -0.47 -6.58
N ALA A 97 -16.99 -1.71 -6.98
CA ALA A 97 -15.63 -2.15 -7.31
C ALA A 97 -15.01 -1.27 -8.40
N LEU A 98 -15.76 -0.98 -9.44
CA LEU A 98 -15.33 -0.10 -10.53
C LEU A 98 -14.99 1.32 -10.02
N GLU A 99 -15.86 1.91 -9.21
CA GLU A 99 -15.65 3.24 -8.65
C GLU A 99 -14.45 3.28 -7.68
N ASN A 100 -14.19 2.20 -6.94
CA ASN A 100 -13.00 2.08 -6.10
C ASN A 100 -11.71 2.10 -6.93
N VAL A 101 -11.67 1.37 -8.05
CA VAL A 101 -10.51 1.37 -8.96
C VAL A 101 -10.34 2.72 -9.65
N MET A 102 -11.44 3.36 -10.07
CA MET A 102 -11.44 4.68 -10.69
C MET A 102 -10.95 5.80 -9.78
N GLU A 103 -11.09 5.66 -8.46
CA GLU A 103 -10.83 6.75 -7.51
C GLU A 103 -9.43 7.33 -7.63
N GLY A 104 -8.41 6.47 -7.66
CA GLY A 104 -7.02 6.91 -7.84
C GLY A 104 -6.76 7.61 -9.17
N LEU A 105 -7.42 7.15 -10.24
CA LEU A 105 -7.28 7.73 -11.58
C LEU A 105 -7.91 9.13 -11.64
N ILE A 106 -9.09 9.30 -11.04
CA ILE A 106 -9.81 10.58 -11.06
C ILE A 106 -9.19 11.57 -10.07
N VAL A 107 -9.00 11.16 -8.81
CA VAL A 107 -8.62 12.09 -7.74
C VAL A 107 -7.13 12.44 -7.80
N VAL A 108 -6.26 11.44 -8.02
CA VAL A 108 -4.81 11.64 -8.01
C VAL A 108 -4.26 12.00 -9.39
N LYS A 109 -4.62 11.23 -10.42
CA LYS A 109 -4.13 11.45 -11.79
C LYS A 109 -4.94 12.49 -12.58
N LYS A 110 -6.06 12.98 -12.01
CA LYS A 110 -6.95 13.98 -12.64
C LYS A 110 -7.48 13.57 -14.01
N MET A 111 -7.65 12.27 -14.24
CA MET A 111 -8.19 11.73 -15.49
C MET A 111 -9.68 12.07 -15.66
N LYS A 112 -10.13 12.16 -16.90
CA LYS A 112 -11.56 12.26 -17.23
C LYS A 112 -12.27 10.95 -16.82
N LYS A 113 -13.53 11.08 -16.42
CA LYS A 113 -14.30 9.95 -15.88
C LYS A 113 -14.43 8.80 -16.86
N ASP A 114 -14.65 9.08 -18.15
CA ASP A 114 -14.83 8.06 -19.16
C ASP A 114 -13.53 7.29 -19.45
N GLU A 115 -12.40 7.99 -19.47
CA GLU A 115 -11.06 7.40 -19.61
C GLU A 115 -10.72 6.53 -18.40
N ALA A 116 -10.93 7.05 -17.19
CA ALA A 116 -10.72 6.32 -15.95
C ALA A 116 -11.60 5.05 -15.88
N ARG A 117 -12.85 5.13 -16.39
CA ARG A 117 -13.76 4.00 -16.46
C ARG A 117 -13.26 2.89 -17.37
N ALA A 118 -12.77 3.25 -18.57
CA ALA A 118 -12.23 2.28 -19.53
C ALA A 118 -11.05 1.52 -18.93
N ILE A 119 -10.07 2.25 -18.36
CA ILE A 119 -8.90 1.65 -17.71
C ILE A 119 -9.33 0.76 -16.53
N ALA A 120 -10.22 1.23 -15.68
CA ALA A 120 -10.66 0.48 -14.50
C ALA A 120 -11.39 -0.82 -14.87
N LEU A 121 -12.15 -0.84 -15.97
CA LEU A 121 -12.78 -2.07 -16.48
C LEU A 121 -11.76 -3.07 -17.01
N GLU A 122 -10.73 -2.61 -17.71
CA GLU A 122 -9.63 -3.46 -18.19
C GLU A 122 -8.88 -4.09 -17.00
N GLU A 123 -8.55 -3.31 -15.98
CA GLU A 123 -7.89 -3.82 -14.77
C GLU A 123 -8.74 -4.86 -14.05
N LEU A 124 -10.04 -4.61 -13.88
CA LEU A 124 -10.96 -5.60 -13.29
C LEU A 124 -11.06 -6.88 -14.12
N LYS A 125 -11.00 -6.77 -15.45
CA LYS A 125 -11.00 -7.93 -16.35
C LYS A 125 -9.71 -8.74 -16.22
N LEU A 126 -8.55 -8.09 -16.12
CA LEU A 126 -7.26 -8.75 -15.93
C LEU A 126 -7.23 -9.64 -14.67
N VAL A 127 -7.92 -9.23 -13.60
CA VAL A 127 -8.01 -10.00 -12.36
C VAL A 127 -9.28 -10.86 -12.27
N GLY A 128 -10.04 -11.02 -13.36
CA GLY A 128 -11.24 -11.85 -13.43
C GLY A 128 -12.44 -11.30 -12.65
N MET A 129 -12.44 -10.01 -12.34
CA MET A 129 -13.47 -9.35 -11.53
C MET A 129 -14.45 -8.49 -12.33
N GLU A 130 -14.47 -8.59 -13.65
CA GLU A 130 -15.33 -7.78 -14.52
C GLU A 130 -16.82 -7.87 -14.14
N LYS A 131 -17.33 -9.09 -13.87
CA LYS A 131 -18.72 -9.31 -13.45
C LYS A 131 -19.10 -8.65 -12.13
N TRP A 132 -18.12 -8.31 -11.31
CA TRP A 132 -18.30 -7.65 -10.02
C TRP A 132 -18.15 -6.12 -10.08
N ALA A 133 -17.88 -5.55 -11.24
CA ALA A 133 -17.61 -4.13 -11.43
C ALA A 133 -18.65 -3.21 -10.76
N ASN A 134 -19.92 -3.57 -10.82
CA ASN A 134 -21.02 -2.79 -10.27
C ASN A 134 -21.46 -3.23 -8.85
N HIS A 135 -20.71 -4.13 -8.21
CA HIS A 135 -21.01 -4.60 -6.86
C HIS A 135 -20.28 -3.79 -5.80
N TYR A 136 -20.90 -3.62 -4.65
CA TYR A 136 -20.30 -2.97 -3.48
C TYR A 136 -19.41 -3.96 -2.72
N PRO A 137 -18.33 -3.48 -2.04
CA PRO A 137 -17.41 -4.33 -1.30
C PRO A 137 -18.09 -5.31 -0.34
N LYS A 138 -19.12 -4.87 0.38
CA LYS A 138 -19.89 -5.72 1.30
C LYS A 138 -20.44 -6.99 0.65
N HIS A 139 -20.91 -6.89 -0.59
CA HIS A 139 -21.47 -8.03 -1.32
C HIS A 139 -20.38 -8.96 -1.88
N MET A 140 -19.19 -8.43 -2.12
CA MET A 140 -18.05 -9.21 -2.62
C MET A 140 -17.37 -9.98 -1.50
N LEU A 141 -17.21 -9.37 -0.33
CA LEU A 141 -16.55 -9.97 0.83
C LEU A 141 -17.34 -11.16 1.40
N SER A 142 -18.66 -11.13 1.35
CA SER A 142 -19.49 -12.26 1.76
C SER A 142 -19.29 -13.52 0.89
N LEU A 143 -18.84 -13.35 -0.35
CA LEU A 143 -18.58 -14.44 -1.29
C LEU A 143 -17.16 -15.04 -1.11
N ILE A 144 -16.20 -14.25 -0.68
CA ILE A 144 -14.85 -14.71 -0.39
C ILE A 144 -14.85 -15.67 0.82
N HIS A 145 -15.70 -15.40 1.81
CA HIS A 145 -15.87 -16.31 2.97
C HIS A 145 -16.58 -17.62 2.64
N ILE A 146 -17.30 -17.71 1.50
CA ILE A 146 -17.96 -18.93 1.04
C ILE A 146 -17.03 -19.76 0.15
N SER A 147 -16.03 -19.14 -0.47
CA SER A 147 -15.14 -19.77 -1.46
C SER A 147 -13.73 -20.08 -0.94
N GLU A 148 -13.41 -19.84 0.33
CA GLU A 148 -12.23 -20.47 0.92
C GLU A 148 -12.54 -21.97 1.07
N PRO A 149 -11.97 -22.84 0.20
CA PRO A 149 -11.88 -24.23 0.57
C PRO A 149 -11.02 -24.24 1.83
N THR A 150 -11.56 -24.77 2.90
CA THR A 150 -10.80 -25.20 4.06
C THR A 150 -9.48 -25.78 3.56
N ARG A 151 -8.40 -25.04 3.72
CA ARG A 151 -7.06 -25.59 3.63
C ARG A 151 -6.93 -26.48 4.86
N LEU A 152 -7.53 -27.66 4.75
CA LEU A 152 -7.24 -28.76 5.65
C LEU A 152 -5.80 -29.16 5.38
N ASP A 153 -4.99 -28.82 6.32
CA ASP A 153 -3.73 -29.41 6.72
C ASP A 153 -3.41 -30.74 6.04
N VAL A 154 -2.36 -30.69 5.23
CA VAL A 154 -1.55 -31.89 5.02
C VAL A 154 -0.29 -31.68 5.85
N ILE A 155 -0.37 -32.01 7.13
CA ILE A 155 0.78 -32.39 7.92
C ILE A 155 0.84 -33.94 7.82
N SER A 156 1.80 -34.41 7.09
CA SER A 156 2.33 -35.76 7.21
C SER A 156 3.82 -35.69 7.01
#